data_b5560f96cd05fd2f27f3a0e904a8c6e2
#
_entry.id   b5560f96cd05fd2f27f3a0e904a8c6e2
#
_cell.length_a   1.000
_cell.length_b   1.000
_cell.length_c   1.000
_cell.angle_alpha   90.00
_cell.angle_beta   90.00
_cell.angle_gamma   90.00
#
_symmetry.space_group_name_H-M   'P 1'
#
loop_
_entity.id
_entity.type
_entity.pdbx_description
1 polymer ?
#
loop_
_entity_poly.entity_id
_entity_poly.type
_entity_poly.pdbx_seq_one_letter_code
_entity_poly.pdbx_strand_id
1 'polypeptide(L)'
;MKGPMKGATIAHAKQRIHGGRYLGLTEPGIIAAEAPNPIVNELVILPDIEKRLEAFVRVGHGIIIFPGGAGTAEEFLYLLGILMHPDNQDLPFPVILTGPKHAAPYLEQLDAFVGATLGEGAKQHYEIIIDDPAEVARQMTQGLKAVKQFRRERNDAFHFNWLLKIDEGFQRPFDPTHANMASLGLRRDLPLSLIHISEPTRPY
;
A
#
# COMPACT_ATOMS: atom_id res chain seq x y z
N MET A 1 -9.26 10.88 -3.96
CA MET A 1 -9.66 9.59 -4.60
C MET A 1 -11.15 9.49 -4.99
N LYS A 2 -11.81 10.62 -5.28
CA LYS A 2 -13.28 10.60 -5.51
C LYS A 2 -13.69 9.95 -6.86
N GLY A 3 -12.88 10.07 -7.91
CA GLY A 3 -13.23 9.60 -9.25
C GLY A 3 -13.35 8.07 -9.39
N PRO A 4 -12.28 7.29 -9.14
CA PRO A 4 -12.32 5.83 -9.29
C PRO A 4 -13.35 5.17 -8.36
N MET A 5 -13.47 5.64 -7.12
CA MET A 5 -14.43 5.10 -6.17
C MET A 5 -15.88 5.43 -6.56
N LYS A 6 -16.13 6.62 -7.11
CA LYS A 6 -17.45 6.97 -7.68
C LYS A 6 -17.81 6.06 -8.86
N GLY A 7 -16.84 5.79 -9.73
CA GLY A 7 -17.01 4.84 -10.85
C GLY A 7 -17.34 3.43 -10.36
N ALA A 8 -16.63 2.94 -9.35
CA ALA A 8 -16.89 1.64 -8.72
C ALA A 8 -18.30 1.58 -8.11
N THR A 9 -18.74 2.64 -7.41
CA THR A 9 -20.09 2.73 -6.85
C THR A 9 -21.17 2.65 -7.93
N ILE A 10 -20.98 3.37 -9.03
CA ILE A 10 -21.93 3.35 -10.17
C ILE A 10 -21.95 1.97 -10.82
N ALA A 11 -20.79 1.35 -11.06
CA ALA A 11 -20.71 0.03 -11.65
C ALA A 11 -21.36 -1.03 -10.75
N HIS A 12 -21.12 -0.99 -9.45
CA HIS A 12 -21.74 -1.86 -8.45
C HIS A 12 -23.27 -1.76 -8.50
N ALA A 13 -23.82 -0.55 -8.49
CA ALA A 13 -25.27 -0.33 -8.57
C ALA A 13 -25.88 -0.82 -9.89
N LYS A 14 -25.21 -0.55 -11.02
CA LYS A 14 -25.69 -0.96 -12.35
C LYS A 14 -25.65 -2.48 -12.55
N GLN A 15 -24.63 -3.14 -12.06
CA GLN A 15 -24.46 -4.59 -12.22
C GLN A 15 -25.27 -5.40 -11.21
N ARG A 16 -25.95 -4.74 -10.27
CA ARG A 16 -26.71 -5.39 -9.19
C ARG A 16 -25.89 -6.48 -8.47
N ILE A 17 -24.61 -6.18 -8.19
CA ILE A 17 -23.73 -7.09 -7.47
C ILE A 17 -24.26 -7.23 -6.04
N HIS A 18 -24.63 -8.44 -5.65
CA HIS A 18 -25.12 -8.76 -4.32
C HIS A 18 -24.10 -9.65 -3.61
N GLY A 19 -23.92 -9.45 -2.31
CA GLY A 19 -23.16 -10.35 -1.44
C GLY A 19 -21.63 -10.16 -1.42
N GLY A 20 -21.11 -9.02 -1.88
CA GLY A 20 -19.69 -8.66 -1.71
C GLY A 20 -19.39 -8.12 -0.31
N ARG A 21 -18.18 -8.36 0.21
CA ARG A 21 -17.64 -7.66 1.37
C ARG A 21 -16.81 -6.49 0.88
N TYR A 22 -17.19 -5.29 1.32
CA TYR A 22 -16.54 -4.04 0.96
C TYR A 22 -16.04 -3.38 2.24
N LEU A 23 -14.83 -3.74 2.62
CA LEU A 23 -14.18 -3.27 3.84
C LEU A 23 -13.55 -1.89 3.60
N GLY A 24 -13.97 -0.91 4.39
CA GLY A 24 -13.30 0.38 4.50
C GLY A 24 -12.34 0.37 5.68
N LEU A 25 -11.10 0.78 5.45
CA LEU A 25 -10.09 0.98 6.48
C LEU A 25 -9.79 2.47 6.58
N THR A 26 -10.02 3.07 7.74
CA THR A 26 -9.83 4.49 7.97
C THR A 26 -9.19 4.76 9.34
N GLU A 27 -8.90 6.01 9.62
CA GLU A 27 -8.42 6.49 10.92
C GLU A 27 -9.18 7.79 11.31
N PRO A 28 -9.07 8.27 12.56
CA PRO A 28 -9.89 9.38 13.04
C PRO A 28 -9.77 10.68 12.25
N GLY A 29 -8.57 11.04 11.77
CA GLY A 29 -8.35 12.25 10.99
C GLY A 29 -9.03 12.19 9.61
N ILE A 30 -8.98 11.04 8.96
CA ILE A 30 -9.60 10.85 7.64
C ILE A 30 -11.12 10.83 7.76
N ILE A 31 -11.69 10.05 8.70
CA ILE A 31 -13.15 9.95 8.83
C ILE A 31 -13.80 11.25 9.26
N ALA A 32 -13.08 12.09 9.99
CA ALA A 32 -13.55 13.43 10.34
C ALA A 32 -13.63 14.39 9.14
N ALA A 33 -12.78 14.16 8.13
CA ALA A 33 -12.68 15.00 6.95
C ALA A 33 -13.48 14.48 5.75
N GLU A 34 -13.65 13.16 5.63
CA GLU A 34 -14.27 12.54 4.45
C GLU A 34 -15.14 11.34 4.83
N ALA A 35 -16.39 11.35 4.37
CA ALA A 35 -17.30 10.22 4.56
C ALA A 35 -16.83 9.00 3.77
N PRO A 36 -17.05 7.77 4.29
CA PRO A 36 -16.72 6.55 3.59
C PRO A 36 -17.53 6.41 2.29
N ASN A 37 -17.00 5.62 1.36
CA ASN A 37 -17.68 5.36 0.09
C ASN A 37 -18.99 4.60 0.34
N PRO A 38 -20.11 4.94 -0.34
CA PRO A 38 -21.42 4.31 -0.14
C PRO A 38 -21.47 2.79 -0.37
N ILE A 39 -20.49 2.20 -1.07
CA ILE A 39 -20.45 0.73 -1.24
C ILE A 39 -19.83 0.01 -0.04
N VAL A 40 -19.15 0.73 0.85
CA VAL A 40 -18.55 0.14 2.06
C VAL A 40 -19.66 -0.36 2.96
N ASN A 41 -19.64 -1.64 3.28
CA ASN A 41 -20.60 -2.28 4.15
C ASN A 41 -19.97 -2.77 5.47
N GLU A 42 -18.65 -2.72 5.57
CA GLU A 42 -17.90 -2.95 6.81
C GLU A 42 -16.87 -1.84 6.96
N LEU A 43 -16.90 -1.11 8.07
CA LEU A 43 -15.95 -0.01 8.32
C LEU A 43 -15.16 -0.29 9.59
N VAL A 44 -13.82 -0.24 9.46
CA VAL A 44 -12.89 -0.34 10.59
C VAL A 44 -12.16 0.99 10.74
N ILE A 45 -12.25 1.56 11.93
CA ILE A 45 -11.52 2.77 12.31
C ILE A 45 -10.31 2.35 13.13
N LEU A 46 -9.13 2.57 12.60
CA LEU A 46 -7.86 2.23 13.23
C LEU A 46 -7.32 3.43 14.01
N PRO A 47 -6.48 3.23 15.04
CA PRO A 47 -6.10 4.32 15.94
C PRO A 47 -5.25 5.42 15.29
N ASP A 48 -4.45 5.05 14.32
CA ASP A 48 -3.47 5.91 13.65
C ASP A 48 -3.25 5.47 12.20
N ILE A 49 -2.45 6.25 11.45
CA ILE A 49 -2.16 5.99 10.05
C ILE A 49 -1.30 4.73 9.87
N GLU A 50 -0.36 4.47 10.75
CA GLU A 50 0.53 3.30 10.68
C GLU A 50 -0.27 2.01 10.81
N LYS A 51 -1.21 1.93 11.73
CA LYS A 51 -2.11 0.78 11.88
C LYS A 51 -3.07 0.64 10.70
N ARG A 52 -3.49 1.75 10.10
CA ARG A 52 -4.29 1.73 8.87
C ARG A 52 -3.49 1.18 7.69
N LEU A 53 -2.25 1.64 7.52
CA LEU A 53 -1.37 1.16 6.45
C LEU A 53 -0.99 -0.33 6.66
N GLU A 54 -0.69 -0.73 7.90
CA GLU A 54 -0.49 -2.13 8.25
C GLU A 54 -1.73 -2.96 7.87
N ALA A 55 -2.91 -2.50 8.20
CA ALA A 55 -4.14 -3.22 7.88
C ALA A 55 -4.34 -3.43 6.38
N PHE A 56 -3.97 -2.48 5.52
CA PHE A 56 -4.05 -2.66 4.07
C PHE A 56 -3.25 -3.88 3.60
N VAL A 57 -2.03 -4.05 4.07
CA VAL A 57 -1.17 -5.16 3.66
C VAL A 57 -1.47 -6.47 4.40
N ARG A 58 -2.07 -6.39 5.59
CA ARG A 58 -2.51 -7.59 6.35
C ARG A 58 -3.75 -8.24 5.75
N VAL A 59 -4.71 -7.45 5.27
CA VAL A 59 -5.97 -7.98 4.72
C VAL A 59 -5.98 -8.03 3.20
N GLY A 60 -5.22 -7.15 2.53
CA GLY A 60 -5.06 -7.14 1.09
C GLY A 60 -4.09 -8.22 0.61
N HIS A 61 -4.37 -8.82 -0.53
CA HIS A 61 -3.52 -9.81 -1.18
C HIS A 61 -2.90 -9.28 -2.47
N GLY A 62 -3.20 -8.04 -2.79
CA GLY A 62 -2.71 -7.21 -3.87
C GLY A 62 -3.33 -5.84 -3.77
N ILE A 63 -2.67 -4.83 -4.30
CA ILE A 63 -3.10 -3.43 -4.20
C ILE A 63 -3.12 -2.79 -5.58
N ILE A 64 -4.20 -2.06 -5.86
CA ILE A 64 -4.30 -1.17 -7.02
C ILE A 64 -4.28 0.26 -6.51
N ILE A 65 -3.33 1.05 -7.03
CA ILE A 65 -3.11 2.44 -6.65
C ILE A 65 -3.55 3.35 -7.80
N PHE A 66 -4.39 4.31 -7.48
CA PHE A 66 -4.85 5.34 -8.42
C PHE A 66 -4.17 6.68 -8.14
N PRO A 67 -4.10 7.59 -9.12
CA PRO A 67 -3.56 8.92 -8.92
C PRO A 67 -4.22 9.66 -7.76
N GLY A 68 -3.42 10.24 -6.91
CA GLY A 68 -3.88 10.94 -5.70
C GLY A 68 -2.95 12.09 -5.30
N GLY A 69 -3.07 12.54 -4.07
CA GLY A 69 -2.20 13.56 -3.49
C GLY A 69 -1.00 12.99 -2.74
N ALA A 70 -0.43 13.82 -1.85
CA ALA A 70 0.74 13.45 -1.04
C ALA A 70 0.50 12.17 -0.21
N GLY A 71 -0.69 12.02 0.40
CA GLY A 71 -1.02 10.82 1.17
C GLY A 71 -1.01 9.54 0.35
N THR A 72 -1.36 9.57 -0.95
CA THR A 72 -1.26 8.40 -1.82
C THR A 72 0.21 8.03 -2.11
N ALA A 73 1.07 9.03 -2.28
CA ALA A 73 2.51 8.80 -2.43
C ALA A 73 3.12 8.23 -1.13
N GLU A 74 2.72 8.74 0.02
CA GLU A 74 3.12 8.25 1.34
C GLU A 74 2.70 6.78 1.54
N GLU A 75 1.44 6.45 1.28
CA GLU A 75 0.92 5.07 1.34
C GLU A 75 1.69 4.13 0.40
N PHE A 76 2.04 4.60 -0.78
CA PHE A 76 2.83 3.83 -1.75
C PHE A 76 4.26 3.61 -1.30
N LEU A 77 4.95 4.64 -0.78
CA LEU A 77 6.30 4.52 -0.25
C LEU A 77 6.36 3.57 0.96
N TYR A 78 5.37 3.65 1.85
CA TYR A 78 5.23 2.73 2.97
C TYR A 78 5.11 1.28 2.48
N LEU A 79 4.25 1.04 1.50
CA LEU A 79 4.10 -0.29 0.88
C LEU A 79 5.41 -0.80 0.29
N LEU A 80 6.14 0.05 -0.46
CA LEU A 80 7.44 -0.31 -1.02
C LEU A 80 8.45 -0.64 0.07
N GLY A 81 8.50 0.14 1.16
CA GLY A 81 9.37 -0.15 2.30
C GLY A 81 9.14 -1.55 2.87
N ILE A 82 7.87 -1.98 2.96
CA ILE A 82 7.53 -3.34 3.40
C ILE A 82 7.97 -4.38 2.35
N LEU A 83 7.66 -4.18 1.07
CA LEU A 83 7.95 -5.17 0.02
C LEU A 83 9.45 -5.33 -0.24
N MET A 84 10.24 -4.29 -0.02
CA MET A 84 11.70 -4.31 -0.14
C MET A 84 12.40 -4.96 1.06
N HIS A 85 11.67 -5.28 2.14
CA HIS A 85 12.27 -5.98 3.28
C HIS A 85 12.84 -7.34 2.83
N PRO A 86 14.07 -7.70 3.22
CA PRO A 86 14.72 -8.95 2.76
C PRO A 86 13.88 -10.21 2.98
N ASP A 87 13.17 -10.29 4.11
CA ASP A 87 12.32 -11.45 4.43
C ASP A 87 11.04 -11.52 3.58
N ASN A 88 10.71 -10.47 2.83
CA ASN A 88 9.52 -10.40 1.97
C ASN A 88 9.81 -10.63 0.49
N GLN A 89 11.08 -10.74 0.08
CA GLN A 89 11.47 -10.80 -1.34
C GLN A 89 10.80 -11.93 -2.11
N ASP A 90 10.58 -13.07 -1.46
CA ASP A 90 9.95 -14.24 -2.09
C ASP A 90 8.41 -14.23 -2.00
N LEU A 91 7.84 -13.27 -1.27
CA LEU A 91 6.39 -13.20 -1.06
C LEU A 91 5.70 -12.54 -2.27
N PRO A 92 4.86 -13.25 -3.01
CA PRO A 92 4.11 -12.63 -4.10
C PRO A 92 3.09 -11.65 -3.53
N PHE A 93 3.18 -10.39 -3.97
CA PHE A 93 2.24 -9.34 -3.60
C PHE A 93 2.06 -8.39 -4.80
N PRO A 94 1.06 -8.60 -5.65
CA PRO A 94 0.88 -7.79 -6.85
C PRO A 94 0.49 -6.35 -6.50
N VAL A 95 1.23 -5.39 -7.04
CA VAL A 95 0.95 -3.96 -6.92
C VAL A 95 0.87 -3.36 -8.31
N ILE A 96 -0.24 -2.68 -8.60
CA ILE A 96 -0.46 -2.04 -9.89
C ILE A 96 -0.83 -0.57 -9.67
N LEU A 97 -0.04 0.30 -10.28
CA LEU A 97 -0.37 1.73 -10.40
C LEU A 97 -1.13 1.93 -11.70
N THR A 98 -2.30 2.54 -11.64
CA THR A 98 -3.13 2.70 -12.84
C THR A 98 -3.93 3.99 -12.81
N GLY A 99 -4.30 4.45 -13.98
CA GLY A 99 -5.17 5.61 -14.16
C GLY A 99 -5.51 5.83 -15.62
N PRO A 100 -6.41 6.78 -15.92
CA PRO A 100 -6.74 7.15 -17.28
C PRO A 100 -5.53 7.82 -17.96
N LYS A 101 -5.53 7.89 -19.28
CA LYS A 101 -4.42 8.40 -20.10
C LYS A 101 -3.85 9.75 -19.62
N HIS A 102 -4.71 10.67 -19.18
CA HIS A 102 -4.26 11.97 -18.68
C HIS A 102 -3.53 11.91 -17.32
N ALA A 103 -3.55 10.78 -16.63
CA ALA A 103 -2.83 10.57 -15.37
C ALA A 103 -1.42 10.01 -15.59
N ALA A 104 -1.04 9.65 -16.81
CA ALA A 104 0.28 9.11 -17.10
C ALA A 104 1.43 9.99 -16.57
N PRO A 105 1.44 11.33 -16.77
CA PRO A 105 2.53 12.18 -16.27
C PRO A 105 2.68 12.14 -14.73
N TYR A 106 1.58 11.99 -13.99
CA TYR A 106 1.63 11.82 -12.53
C TYR A 106 2.33 10.53 -12.13
N LEU A 107 1.98 9.42 -12.79
CA LEU A 107 2.55 8.11 -12.47
C LEU A 107 4.00 8.01 -12.91
N GLU A 108 4.38 8.63 -14.04
CA GLU A 108 5.76 8.75 -14.48
C GLU A 108 6.64 9.56 -13.50
N GLN A 109 6.10 10.65 -12.96
CA GLN A 109 6.81 11.44 -11.94
C GLN A 109 6.97 10.66 -10.64
N LEU A 110 5.95 9.90 -10.23
CA LEU A 110 6.02 9.05 -9.04
C LEU A 110 7.04 7.93 -9.22
N ASP A 111 7.08 7.29 -10.39
CA ASP A 111 8.08 6.27 -10.75
C ASP A 111 9.51 6.83 -10.74
N ALA A 112 9.71 8.01 -11.36
CA ALA A 112 10.99 8.70 -11.32
C ALA A 112 11.42 9.06 -9.90
N PHE A 113 10.49 9.51 -9.06
CA PHE A 113 10.75 9.81 -7.66
C PHE A 113 11.17 8.56 -6.87
N VAL A 114 10.48 7.42 -7.08
CA VAL A 114 10.85 6.13 -6.47
C VAL A 114 12.27 5.73 -6.87
N GLY A 115 12.60 5.78 -8.17
CA GLY A 115 13.95 5.46 -8.65
C GLY A 115 15.02 6.37 -8.05
N ALA A 116 14.73 7.67 -7.92
CA ALA A 116 15.65 8.65 -7.34
C ALA A 116 15.87 8.51 -5.84
N THR A 117 14.86 8.04 -5.10
CA THR A 117 14.88 7.98 -3.62
C THR A 117 15.18 6.59 -3.09
N LEU A 118 14.57 5.55 -3.65
CA LEU A 118 14.69 4.16 -3.20
C LEU A 118 15.58 3.30 -4.11
N GLY A 119 15.99 3.84 -5.26
CA GLY A 119 16.78 3.14 -6.26
C GLY A 119 15.93 2.34 -7.26
N GLU A 120 16.52 2.01 -8.42
CA GLU A 120 15.82 1.30 -9.50
C GLU A 120 15.32 -0.09 -9.10
N GLY A 121 15.96 -0.74 -8.12
CA GLY A 121 15.50 -2.02 -7.58
C GLY A 121 14.11 -1.98 -6.95
N ALA A 122 13.65 -0.82 -6.48
CA ALA A 122 12.31 -0.67 -5.93
C ALA A 122 11.21 -0.86 -6.99
N LYS A 123 11.51 -0.55 -8.26
CA LYS A 123 10.55 -0.62 -9.37
C LYS A 123 10.13 -2.05 -9.74
N GLN A 124 10.85 -3.06 -9.29
CA GLN A 124 10.45 -4.46 -9.50
C GLN A 124 9.22 -4.89 -8.68
N HIS A 125 8.82 -4.10 -7.70
CA HIS A 125 7.71 -4.43 -6.80
C HIS A 125 6.34 -3.94 -7.27
N TYR A 126 6.27 -3.25 -8.42
CA TYR A 126 5.00 -2.76 -8.97
C TYR A 126 5.04 -2.68 -10.50
N GLU A 127 3.86 -2.60 -11.08
CA GLU A 127 3.67 -2.34 -12.51
C GLU A 127 2.83 -1.09 -12.72
N ILE A 128 3.06 -0.39 -13.84
CA ILE A 128 2.28 0.77 -14.25
C ILE A 128 1.49 0.41 -15.50
N ILE A 129 0.16 0.46 -15.41
CA ILE A 129 -0.76 0.17 -16.51
C ILE A 129 -1.66 1.37 -16.71
N ILE A 130 -1.53 2.05 -17.85
CA ILE A 130 -2.28 3.26 -18.16
C ILE A 130 -3.42 2.94 -19.11
N ASP A 131 -4.63 3.42 -18.77
CA ASP A 131 -5.82 3.41 -19.63
C ASP A 131 -6.27 2.01 -20.11
N ASP A 132 -5.84 0.97 -19.42
CA ASP A 132 -6.22 -0.42 -19.73
C ASP A 132 -6.75 -1.16 -18.50
N PRO A 133 -8.01 -0.93 -18.11
CA PRO A 133 -8.60 -1.60 -16.95
C PRO A 133 -8.76 -3.12 -17.14
N ALA A 134 -8.82 -3.61 -18.38
CA ALA A 134 -8.91 -5.04 -18.66
C ALA A 134 -7.58 -5.73 -18.33
N GLU A 135 -6.46 -5.11 -18.71
CA GLU A 135 -5.13 -5.60 -18.39
C GLU A 135 -4.85 -5.54 -16.88
N VAL A 136 -5.26 -4.45 -16.19
CA VAL A 136 -5.19 -4.36 -14.73
C VAL A 136 -5.92 -5.53 -14.07
N ALA A 137 -7.16 -5.82 -14.50
CA ALA A 137 -7.95 -6.91 -13.95
C ALA A 137 -7.32 -8.28 -14.23
N ARG A 138 -6.77 -8.47 -15.43
CA ARG A 138 -6.08 -9.70 -15.84
C ARG A 138 -4.85 -9.95 -14.97
N GLN A 139 -3.98 -8.97 -14.84
CA GLN A 139 -2.73 -9.08 -14.08
C GLN A 139 -2.99 -9.24 -12.59
N MET A 140 -3.90 -8.45 -12.02
CA MET A 140 -4.30 -8.61 -10.62
C MET A 140 -4.86 -10.01 -10.36
N THR A 141 -5.72 -10.53 -11.22
CA THR A 141 -6.27 -11.89 -11.09
C THR A 141 -5.17 -12.95 -11.14
N GLN A 142 -4.19 -12.79 -12.02
CA GLN A 142 -3.05 -13.70 -12.12
C GLN A 142 -2.17 -13.63 -10.87
N GLY A 143 -1.85 -12.42 -10.40
CA GLY A 143 -1.07 -12.20 -9.18
C GLY A 143 -1.75 -12.81 -7.95
N LEU A 144 -3.06 -12.63 -7.79
CA LEU A 144 -3.83 -13.23 -6.68
C LEU A 144 -3.84 -14.76 -6.73
N LYS A 145 -3.82 -15.36 -7.92
CA LYS A 145 -3.65 -16.82 -8.04
C LYS A 145 -2.28 -17.27 -7.55
N ALA A 146 -1.22 -16.53 -7.90
CA ALA A 146 0.13 -16.81 -7.43
C ALA A 146 0.23 -16.69 -5.90
N VAL A 147 -0.32 -15.63 -5.30
CA VAL A 147 -0.41 -15.47 -3.84
C VAL A 147 -1.11 -16.67 -3.19
N LYS A 148 -2.27 -17.06 -3.72
CA LYS A 148 -3.03 -18.19 -3.19
C LYS A 148 -2.27 -19.51 -3.28
N GLN A 149 -1.59 -19.76 -4.39
CA GLN A 149 -0.77 -20.96 -4.57
C GLN A 149 0.41 -20.97 -3.59
N PHE A 150 1.17 -19.87 -3.53
CA PHE A 150 2.30 -19.72 -2.62
C PHE A 150 1.94 -20.00 -1.16
N ARG A 151 0.81 -19.45 -0.70
CA ARG A 151 0.35 -19.64 0.68
C ARG A 151 -0.13 -21.05 0.93
N ARG A 152 -0.80 -21.68 -0.04
CA ARG A 152 -1.21 -23.08 0.05
C ARG A 152 -0.01 -24.02 0.17
N GLU A 153 1.06 -23.80 -0.59
CA GLU A 153 2.29 -24.59 -0.54
C GLU A 153 3.00 -24.49 0.83
N ARG A 154 2.77 -23.41 1.56
CA ARG A 154 3.33 -23.17 2.89
C ARG A 154 2.36 -23.48 4.04
N ASN A 155 1.21 -24.06 3.75
CA ASN A 155 0.13 -24.29 4.73
C ASN A 155 -0.28 -23.03 5.50
N ASP A 156 -0.19 -21.88 4.86
CA ASP A 156 -0.56 -20.60 5.43
C ASP A 156 -2.05 -20.29 5.19
N ALA A 157 -2.71 -19.68 6.19
CA ALA A 157 -4.09 -19.24 6.07
C ALA A 157 -4.21 -18.07 5.08
N PHE A 158 -5.18 -18.13 4.17
CA PHE A 158 -5.35 -17.12 3.11
C PHE A 158 -5.99 -15.81 3.60
N HIS A 159 -6.54 -15.74 4.79
CA HIS A 159 -7.32 -14.57 5.24
C HIS A 159 -6.46 -13.36 5.58
N PHE A 160 -5.27 -13.56 6.15
CA PHE A 160 -4.37 -12.48 6.56
C PHE A 160 -2.94 -12.78 6.15
N ASN A 161 -2.17 -11.73 5.83
CA ASN A 161 -0.75 -11.84 5.43
C ASN A 161 0.18 -11.83 6.64
N TRP A 162 0.08 -12.84 7.51
CA TRP A 162 0.94 -12.93 8.69
C TRP A 162 2.42 -13.23 8.38
N LEU A 163 2.69 -13.86 7.23
CA LEU A 163 4.07 -14.11 6.77
C LEU A 163 4.78 -12.82 6.34
N LEU A 164 4.03 -11.78 5.96
CA LEU A 164 4.59 -10.51 5.56
C LEU A 164 5.26 -9.83 6.76
N LYS A 165 6.58 -9.67 6.68
CA LYS A 165 7.37 -8.98 7.69
C LYS A 165 7.13 -7.47 7.60
N ILE A 166 6.79 -6.86 8.72
CA ILE A 166 6.66 -5.41 8.87
C ILE A 166 7.52 -5.01 10.05
N ASP A 167 8.48 -4.14 9.83
CA ASP A 167 9.35 -3.66 10.91
C ASP A 167 8.55 -2.89 11.96
N GLU A 168 9.00 -2.94 13.21
CA GLU A 168 8.28 -2.32 14.32
C GLU A 168 8.13 -0.81 14.14
N GLY A 169 9.12 -0.15 13.52
CA GLY A 169 9.08 1.26 13.19
C GLY A 169 7.94 1.65 12.23
N PHE A 170 7.51 0.72 11.35
CA PHE A 170 6.35 0.93 10.47
C PHE A 170 5.00 0.69 11.15
N GLN A 171 5.01 0.16 12.38
CA GLN A 171 3.79 -0.21 13.08
C GLN A 171 3.38 0.79 14.16
N ARG A 172 4.17 1.84 14.37
CA ARG A 172 3.94 2.85 15.41
C ARG A 172 4.21 4.25 14.88
N PRO A 173 3.43 5.25 15.29
CA PRO A 173 3.71 6.64 14.98
C PRO A 173 5.11 7.04 15.46
N PHE A 174 5.82 7.80 14.62
CA PHE A 174 7.07 8.43 15.04
C PHE A 174 6.79 9.53 16.05
N ASP A 175 7.44 9.47 17.21
CA ASP A 175 7.34 10.52 18.21
C ASP A 175 8.38 11.64 17.92
N PRO A 176 7.94 12.84 17.45
CA PRO A 176 8.83 13.91 17.00
C PRO A 176 9.46 14.72 18.18
N THR A 177 10.00 14.03 19.17
CA THR A 177 10.77 14.69 20.24
C THR A 177 12.10 15.23 19.72
N HIS A 178 12.69 16.21 20.41
CA HIS A 178 14.01 16.74 20.07
C HIS A 178 15.07 15.63 20.02
N ALA A 179 15.03 14.66 20.94
CA ALA A 179 15.96 13.55 20.99
C ALA A 179 15.80 12.63 19.76
N ASN A 180 14.56 12.26 19.43
CA ASN A 180 14.27 11.40 18.29
C ASN A 180 14.62 12.10 16.96
N MET A 181 14.29 13.38 16.81
CA MET A 181 14.65 14.17 15.62
C MET A 181 16.18 14.30 15.46
N ALA A 182 16.92 14.49 16.55
CA ALA A 182 18.37 14.58 16.53
C ALA A 182 19.06 13.23 16.19
N SER A 183 18.39 12.11 16.46
CA SER A 183 18.91 10.75 16.19
C SER A 183 18.62 10.26 14.78
N LEU A 184 17.84 11.00 13.97
CA LEU A 184 17.55 10.61 12.60
C LEU A 184 18.81 10.56 11.75
N GLY A 185 19.10 9.38 11.21
CA GLY A 185 20.21 9.15 10.28
C GLY A 185 19.86 9.57 8.85
N LEU A 186 19.63 10.87 8.61
CA LEU A 186 19.27 11.41 7.29
C LEU A 186 20.46 11.45 6.32
N ARG A 187 21.04 10.29 6.02
CA ARG A 187 22.21 10.15 5.15
C ARG A 187 21.84 9.37 3.89
N ARG A 188 22.28 9.86 2.72
CA ARG A 188 22.01 9.23 1.42
C ARG A 188 22.78 7.93 1.17
N ASP A 189 23.83 7.68 1.92
CA ASP A 189 24.72 6.51 1.80
C ASP A 189 24.31 5.33 2.68
N LEU A 190 23.17 5.43 3.36
CA LEU A 190 22.63 4.33 4.15
C LEU A 190 21.99 3.27 3.26
N PRO A 191 22.12 1.97 3.60
CA PRO A 191 21.32 0.92 2.98
C PRO A 191 19.82 1.26 3.05
N LEU A 192 19.04 0.91 2.01
CA LEU A 192 17.60 1.20 1.95
C LEU A 192 16.85 0.67 3.18
N SER A 193 17.25 -0.47 3.72
CA SER A 193 16.74 -1.01 4.99
C SER A 193 16.92 -0.08 6.19
N LEU A 194 17.84 0.89 6.13
CA LEU A 194 18.10 1.86 7.19
C LEU A 194 17.53 3.24 6.92
N ILE A 195 17.19 3.58 5.67
CA ILE A 195 16.57 4.87 5.33
C ILE A 195 15.16 4.99 5.91
N HIS A 196 14.48 3.85 6.07
CA HIS A 196 13.14 3.78 6.67
C HIS A 196 13.17 3.64 8.20
N ILE A 197 14.35 3.45 8.79
CA ILE A 197 14.48 3.33 10.23
C ILE A 197 14.78 4.70 10.81
N SER A 198 13.75 5.44 11.09
CA SER A 198 13.78 6.49 12.11
C SER A 198 13.66 5.89 13.52
N GLU A 199 14.22 4.69 13.74
CA GLU A 199 14.27 4.15 15.08
C GLU A 199 15.31 4.90 15.90
N PRO A 200 14.94 5.48 17.04
CA PRO A 200 15.93 5.86 18.04
C PRO A 200 16.62 4.55 18.47
N THR A 201 17.93 4.44 18.20
CA THR A 201 18.76 3.39 18.80
C THR A 201 18.49 3.41 20.29
N ARG A 202 17.81 2.40 20.81
CA ARG A 202 17.67 2.25 22.26
C ARG A 202 19.08 2.04 22.81
N PRO A 203 19.53 2.86 23.77
CA PRO A 203 20.73 2.50 24.52
C PRO A 203 20.41 1.19 25.27
N TYR A 204 21.28 0.21 25.13
CA TYR A 204 21.27 -1.02 25.90
C TYR A 204 21.50 -0.69 27.39
#